data_30b1ff662e57cfb955d9de12e17316b5
#
_entry.id   30b1ff662e57cfb955d9de12e17316b5
#
_cell.length_a   1.000
_cell.length_b   1.000
_cell.length_c   1.000
_cell.angle_alpha   90.00
_cell.angle_beta   90.00
_cell.angle_gamma   90.00
#
_symmetry.space_group_name_H-M   'P 1'
#
loop_
_entity.id
_entity.type
_entity.pdbx_description
1 polymer ?
#
loop_
_entity_poly.entity_id
_entity_poly.type
_entity_poly.pdbx_seq_one_letter_code
_entity_poly.pdbx_strand_id
1 'polypeptide(L)'
;CETADVTVTVKTKDILQQSEKELIEELLRSAQLTDPEKESFLLPKSVEGKKITWEVKNTIGFQVLGGTLLTAIAIFFFKDRDTHELAEKKKQEAKRKYPEIVQKLTLYMEAGLTVRAAFGRVAEDYEQARNCGAAKQAAYEELLMANRELRMGISESAAYENFGKRTGVREYIRLSTFLTQNVKKGSTQLLQQLREEAKTAEEMRMQNARKLSEEAATKLLLPMMLLLLMVMILIMYPAFSNVGV
;
A
#
# COMPACT_ATOMS: atom_id res chain seq x y z
N CYS A 1 -7.71 -7.10 34.21
CA CYS A 1 -6.96 -6.73 35.44
C CYS A 1 -5.51 -6.96 35.17
N GLU A 2 -4.80 -5.91 34.81
CA GLU A 2 -3.38 -5.89 34.54
C GLU A 2 -2.67 -5.45 35.81
N THR A 3 -2.04 -6.38 36.49
CA THR A 3 -1.21 -6.08 37.66
C THR A 3 0.05 -5.38 37.18
N ALA A 4 0.10 -4.05 37.33
CA ALA A 4 1.31 -3.30 37.11
C ALA A 4 2.29 -3.59 38.29
N ASP A 5 3.36 -4.32 38.04
CA ASP A 5 4.46 -4.49 38.99
C ASP A 5 5.15 -3.13 39.18
N VAL A 6 4.79 -2.44 40.25
CA VAL A 6 5.45 -1.19 40.68
C VAL A 6 6.70 -1.55 41.44
N THR A 7 7.85 -1.56 40.81
CA THR A 7 9.15 -1.68 41.46
C THR A 7 9.50 -0.36 42.14
N VAL A 8 9.32 -0.28 43.43
CA VAL A 8 9.71 0.89 44.25
C VAL A 8 11.19 0.77 44.58
N THR A 9 12.01 1.62 43.97
CA THR A 9 13.44 1.70 44.31
C THR A 9 13.64 2.85 45.30
N VAL A 10 14.06 2.53 46.52
CA VAL A 10 14.40 3.53 47.55
C VAL A 10 15.75 4.12 47.25
N LYS A 11 15.82 5.39 46.84
CA LYS A 11 17.06 6.13 46.69
C LYS A 11 17.29 6.98 47.94
N THR A 12 18.03 6.44 48.88
CA THR A 12 18.45 7.19 50.08
C THR A 12 19.85 7.79 49.81
N LYS A 13 20.05 9.03 50.19
CA LYS A 13 21.28 9.79 49.99
C LYS A 13 22.41 9.35 50.93
N ASP A 14 22.10 8.51 51.90
CA ASP A 14 23.05 7.88 52.81
C ASP A 14 22.88 6.37 52.77
N ILE A 15 24.02 5.67 52.80
CA ILE A 15 24.17 4.23 52.70
C ILE A 15 23.34 3.57 53.82
N LEU A 16 22.13 3.17 53.53
CA LEU A 16 21.35 2.29 54.40
C LEU A 16 22.07 0.94 54.46
N GLN A 17 22.37 0.48 55.67
CA GLN A 17 22.90 -0.87 55.88
C GLN A 17 21.86 -1.89 55.38
N GLN A 18 22.31 -3.01 54.89
CA GLN A 18 21.46 -4.05 54.27
C GLN A 18 20.30 -4.49 55.19
N SER A 19 20.51 -4.42 56.51
CA SER A 19 19.48 -4.74 57.52
C SER A 19 18.33 -3.72 57.57
N GLU A 20 18.54 -2.44 57.23
CA GLU A 20 17.50 -1.40 57.20
C GLU A 20 16.59 -1.55 55.97
N LYS A 21 17.12 -2.07 54.87
CA LYS A 21 16.33 -2.39 53.64
C LYS A 21 15.41 -3.57 53.89
N GLU A 22 15.92 -4.63 54.52
CA GLU A 22 15.15 -5.81 54.90
C GLU A 22 14.01 -5.45 55.85
N LEU A 23 14.25 -4.57 56.81
CA LEU A 23 13.23 -4.09 57.74
C LEU A 23 12.12 -3.29 57.04
N ILE A 24 12.45 -2.46 56.05
CA ILE A 24 11.48 -1.70 55.24
C ILE A 24 10.62 -2.66 54.38
N GLU A 25 11.27 -3.66 53.78
CA GLU A 25 10.55 -4.66 52.99
C GLU A 25 9.60 -5.49 53.84
N GLU A 26 10.03 -5.84 55.06
CA GLU A 26 9.20 -6.60 55.99
C GLU A 26 7.99 -5.79 56.51
N LEU A 27 8.22 -4.50 56.80
CA LEU A 27 7.14 -3.56 57.16
C LEU A 27 6.16 -3.34 56.02
N LEU A 28 6.62 -3.23 54.77
CA LEU A 28 5.75 -3.12 53.61
C LEU A 28 4.93 -4.42 53.37
N ARG A 29 5.58 -5.53 53.57
CA ARG A 29 4.96 -6.85 53.43
C ARG A 29 3.91 -7.09 54.51
N SER A 30 4.16 -6.72 55.76
CA SER A 30 3.23 -6.81 56.87
C SER A 30 2.03 -5.84 56.70
N ALA A 31 2.26 -4.64 56.18
CA ALA A 31 1.20 -3.69 55.88
C ALA A 31 0.27 -4.19 54.75
N GLN A 32 0.83 -4.88 53.77
CA GLN A 32 0.09 -5.46 52.64
C GLN A 32 -0.76 -6.68 53.05
N LEU A 33 -0.30 -7.45 54.06
CA LEU A 33 -0.99 -8.61 54.58
C LEU A 33 -2.12 -8.29 55.58
N THR A 34 -2.14 -7.05 56.13
CA THR A 34 -3.09 -6.67 57.20
C THR A 34 -4.47 -6.25 56.63
N ASP A 35 -4.57 -5.83 55.39
CA ASP A 35 -5.84 -5.38 54.79
C ASP A 35 -5.84 -5.53 53.26
N PRO A 36 -6.08 -6.72 52.72
CA PRO A 36 -5.99 -6.99 51.27
C PRO A 36 -7.10 -6.32 50.42
N GLU A 37 -8.11 -5.74 51.09
CA GLU A 37 -9.26 -5.09 50.41
C GLU A 37 -9.09 -3.56 50.21
N LYS A 38 -8.05 -2.93 50.78
CA LYS A 38 -7.82 -1.50 50.62
C LYS A 38 -6.97 -1.20 49.39
N GLU A 39 -7.54 -0.47 48.42
CA GLU A 39 -6.88 0.02 47.21
C GLU A 39 -5.71 0.99 47.47
N SER A 40 -5.54 1.45 48.71
CA SER A 40 -4.44 2.37 49.03
C SER A 40 -3.96 2.18 50.49
N PHE A 41 -2.66 2.13 50.70
CA PHE A 41 -2.05 2.16 52.02
C PHE A 41 -1.14 3.36 52.19
N LEU A 42 -1.09 3.90 53.41
CA LEU A 42 -0.25 5.05 53.76
C LEU A 42 1.17 4.61 53.99
N LEU A 43 2.07 5.04 53.12
CA LEU A 43 3.50 4.80 53.27
C LEU A 43 4.06 5.51 54.51
N PRO A 44 4.86 4.86 55.37
CA PRO A 44 5.43 5.47 56.56
C PRO A 44 6.39 6.63 56.19
N LYS A 45 6.20 7.79 56.81
CA LYS A 45 7.03 8.99 56.58
C LYS A 45 8.38 8.97 57.27
N SER A 46 8.53 8.11 58.27
CA SER A 46 9.79 7.96 59.04
C SER A 46 9.88 6.54 59.62
N VAL A 47 11.05 5.97 59.60
CA VAL A 47 11.42 4.71 60.27
C VAL A 47 12.63 5.02 61.13
N GLU A 48 12.57 4.66 62.42
CA GLU A 48 13.62 4.87 63.42
C GLU A 48 14.19 6.29 63.47
N GLY A 49 13.33 7.35 63.31
CA GLY A 49 13.74 8.76 63.39
C GLY A 49 14.38 9.32 62.13
N LYS A 50 14.57 8.53 61.07
CA LYS A 50 15.03 9.00 59.77
C LYS A 50 13.84 9.27 58.84
N LYS A 51 13.81 10.44 58.18
CA LYS A 51 12.81 10.80 57.20
C LYS A 51 13.05 10.04 55.89
N ILE A 52 12.02 9.29 55.44
CA ILE A 52 12.04 8.59 54.15
C ILE A 52 11.31 9.44 53.12
N THR A 53 11.94 9.71 52.00
CA THR A 53 11.32 10.35 50.83
C THR A 53 11.07 9.31 49.78
N TRP A 54 9.78 9.04 49.50
CA TRP A 54 9.36 8.09 48.47
C TRP A 54 9.35 8.82 47.12
N GLU A 55 10.15 8.33 46.18
CA GLU A 55 10.20 8.87 44.82
C GLU A 55 9.67 7.80 43.84
N VAL A 56 8.61 8.15 43.14
CA VAL A 56 8.08 7.28 42.10
C VAL A 56 8.96 7.41 40.85
N LYS A 57 9.76 6.40 40.56
CA LYS A 57 10.56 6.37 39.35
C LYS A 57 9.66 6.09 38.13
N ASN A 58 9.07 7.13 37.55
CA ASN A 58 8.19 7.03 36.41
C ASN A 58 8.96 6.85 35.09
N THR A 59 9.72 5.75 34.98
CA THR A 59 10.48 5.41 33.78
C THR A 59 9.57 4.83 32.68
N ILE A 60 8.44 4.26 33.08
CA ILE A 60 7.47 3.62 32.20
C ILE A 60 6.73 4.66 31.34
N GLY A 61 6.42 5.83 31.91
CA GLY A 61 5.69 6.88 31.19
C GLY A 61 6.45 7.42 29.97
N PHE A 62 7.77 7.55 30.07
CA PHE A 62 8.60 8.02 28.95
C PHE A 62 8.78 6.97 27.86
N GLN A 63 8.86 5.69 28.24
CA GLN A 63 8.95 4.57 27.28
C GLN A 63 7.62 4.38 26.53
N VAL A 64 6.49 4.49 27.22
CA VAL A 64 5.16 4.40 26.59
C VAL A 64 4.92 5.59 25.65
N LEU A 65 5.27 6.83 26.07
CA LEU A 65 5.18 8.00 25.18
C LEU A 65 6.09 7.88 23.96
N GLY A 66 7.32 7.39 24.11
CA GLY A 66 8.23 7.14 22.99
C GLY A 66 7.72 6.05 22.05
N GLY A 67 7.16 4.97 22.60
CA GLY A 67 6.57 3.87 21.83
C GLY A 67 5.33 4.31 21.05
N THR A 68 4.42 5.06 21.66
CA THR A 68 3.21 5.58 20.99
C THR A 68 3.56 6.61 19.90
N LEU A 69 4.57 7.45 20.11
CA LEU A 69 5.02 8.40 19.10
C LEU A 69 5.62 7.67 17.88
N LEU A 70 6.46 6.65 18.12
CA LEU A 70 7.04 5.84 17.04
C LEU A 70 5.97 5.08 16.25
N THR A 71 4.98 4.49 16.92
CA THR A 71 3.88 3.81 16.25
C THR A 71 2.99 4.77 15.46
N ALA A 72 2.73 5.97 15.97
CA ALA A 72 1.99 7.01 15.25
C ALA A 72 2.71 7.47 13.98
N ILE A 73 4.04 7.68 14.06
CA ILE A 73 4.89 8.01 12.91
C ILE A 73 4.89 6.88 11.89
N ALA A 74 5.04 5.63 12.34
CA ALA A 74 4.99 4.46 11.47
C ALA A 74 3.65 4.36 10.73
N ILE A 75 2.53 4.49 11.43
CA ILE A 75 1.18 4.45 10.83
C ILE A 75 1.00 5.59 9.80
N PHE A 76 1.50 6.78 10.10
CA PHE A 76 1.45 7.92 9.17
C PHE A 76 2.20 7.63 7.87
N PHE A 77 3.43 7.09 7.96
CA PHE A 77 4.23 6.70 6.79
C PHE A 77 3.64 5.53 6.01
N PHE A 78 3.06 4.53 6.70
CA PHE A 78 2.43 3.39 6.02
C PHE A 78 1.15 3.78 5.30
N LYS A 79 0.34 4.65 5.88
CA LYS A 79 -0.93 5.09 5.28
C LYS A 79 -0.74 5.88 3.98
N ASP A 80 0.33 6.66 3.88
CA ASP A 80 0.61 7.47 2.67
C ASP A 80 1.08 6.59 1.49
N ARG A 81 1.74 5.46 1.75
CA ARG A 81 2.14 4.49 0.72
C ARG A 81 0.97 3.75 0.10
N ASP A 82 -0.05 3.38 0.87
CA ASP A 82 -1.18 2.59 0.38
C ASP A 82 -2.03 3.37 -0.64
N THR A 83 -2.21 4.66 -0.46
CA THR A 83 -2.98 5.50 -1.40
C THR A 83 -2.27 5.69 -2.73
N HIS A 84 -0.95 5.85 -2.73
CA HIS A 84 -0.15 5.93 -3.95
C HIS A 84 -0.12 4.59 -4.70
N GLU A 85 0.02 3.48 -3.99
CA GLU A 85 -0.01 2.15 -4.61
C GLU A 85 -1.35 1.83 -5.26
N LEU A 86 -2.46 2.19 -4.63
CA LEU A 86 -3.79 2.00 -5.20
C LEU A 86 -4.00 2.84 -6.46
N ALA A 87 -3.52 4.09 -6.49
CA ALA A 87 -3.58 4.95 -7.66
C ALA A 87 -2.73 4.38 -8.81
N GLU A 88 -1.52 3.93 -8.52
CA GLU A 88 -0.65 3.31 -9.52
C GLU A 88 -1.21 1.98 -10.05
N LYS A 89 -1.77 1.13 -9.19
CA LYS A 89 -2.45 -0.12 -9.61
C LYS A 89 -3.62 0.17 -10.55
N LYS A 90 -4.43 1.19 -10.26
CA LYS A 90 -5.52 1.64 -11.16
C LYS A 90 -5.00 2.14 -12.50
N LYS A 91 -3.91 2.91 -12.52
CA LYS A 91 -3.28 3.39 -13.76
C LYS A 91 -2.71 2.23 -14.58
N GLN A 92 -2.05 1.27 -13.95
CA GLN A 92 -1.51 0.09 -14.62
C GLN A 92 -2.64 -0.79 -15.19
N GLU A 93 -3.72 -0.98 -14.44
CA GLU A 93 -4.92 -1.67 -14.93
C GLU A 93 -5.52 -0.93 -16.15
N ALA A 94 -5.70 0.39 -16.04
CA ALA A 94 -6.19 1.20 -17.14
C ALA A 94 -5.29 1.08 -18.38
N LYS A 95 -3.97 1.18 -18.21
CA LYS A 95 -3.01 1.00 -19.29
C LYS A 95 -3.14 -0.36 -19.97
N ARG A 96 -3.32 -1.40 -19.19
CA ARG A 96 -3.50 -2.77 -19.70
C ARG A 96 -4.80 -2.96 -20.49
N LYS A 97 -5.85 -2.17 -20.17
CA LYS A 97 -7.15 -2.20 -20.84
C LYS A 97 -7.23 -1.27 -22.06
N TYR A 98 -6.25 -0.42 -22.24
CA TYR A 98 -6.20 0.53 -23.35
C TYR A 98 -6.37 -0.12 -24.75
N PRO A 99 -5.62 -1.19 -25.10
CA PRO A 99 -5.76 -1.83 -26.40
C PRO A 99 -7.18 -2.33 -26.69
N GLU A 100 -7.83 -2.90 -25.68
CA GLU A 100 -9.19 -3.44 -25.80
C GLU A 100 -10.20 -2.31 -26.11
N ILE A 101 -10.09 -1.17 -25.44
CA ILE A 101 -10.97 -0.02 -25.64
C ILE A 101 -10.77 0.57 -27.03
N VAL A 102 -9.52 0.74 -27.46
CA VAL A 102 -9.23 1.30 -28.80
C VAL A 102 -9.71 0.36 -29.90
N GLN A 103 -9.50 -0.95 -29.77
CA GLN A 103 -9.98 -1.94 -30.72
C GLN A 103 -11.51 -1.93 -30.84
N LYS A 104 -12.24 -1.87 -29.72
CA LYS A 104 -13.71 -1.77 -29.74
C LYS A 104 -14.19 -0.48 -30.40
N LEU A 105 -13.57 0.66 -30.08
CA LEU A 105 -13.89 1.93 -30.73
C LEU A 105 -13.65 1.87 -32.24
N THR A 106 -12.49 1.33 -32.65
CA THR A 106 -12.15 1.18 -34.07
C THR A 106 -13.16 0.29 -34.78
N LEU A 107 -13.50 -0.86 -34.18
CA LEU A 107 -14.46 -1.81 -34.74
C LEU A 107 -15.86 -1.17 -34.97
N TYR A 108 -16.36 -0.44 -33.96
CA TYR A 108 -17.66 0.22 -34.10
C TYR A 108 -17.62 1.36 -35.12
N MET A 109 -16.54 2.08 -35.25
CA MET A 109 -16.39 3.11 -36.28
C MET A 109 -16.21 2.52 -37.66
N GLU A 110 -15.56 1.36 -37.81
CA GLU A 110 -15.50 0.60 -39.05
C GLU A 110 -16.87 0.07 -39.49
N ALA A 111 -17.72 -0.27 -38.52
CA ALA A 111 -19.10 -0.60 -38.76
C ALA A 111 -19.99 0.61 -39.15
N GLY A 112 -19.40 1.82 -39.27
CA GLY A 112 -20.08 3.02 -39.69
C GLY A 112 -20.69 3.88 -38.58
N LEU A 113 -20.45 3.56 -37.33
CA LEU A 113 -20.92 4.40 -36.21
C LEU A 113 -20.13 5.71 -36.12
N THR A 114 -20.81 6.79 -35.73
CA THR A 114 -20.13 8.03 -35.36
C THR A 114 -19.30 7.84 -34.10
N VAL A 115 -18.31 8.71 -33.87
CA VAL A 115 -17.46 8.67 -32.64
C VAL A 115 -18.31 8.59 -31.38
N ARG A 116 -19.31 9.45 -31.28
CA ARG A 116 -20.23 9.50 -30.14
C ARG A 116 -20.99 8.17 -29.95
N ALA A 117 -21.51 7.63 -31.06
CA ALA A 117 -22.24 6.37 -31.01
C ALA A 117 -21.33 5.18 -30.67
N ALA A 118 -20.12 5.13 -31.25
CA ALA A 118 -19.13 4.10 -30.95
C ALA A 118 -18.70 4.15 -29.48
N PHE A 119 -18.41 5.34 -28.98
CA PHE A 119 -18.06 5.55 -27.56
C PHE A 119 -19.19 5.12 -26.62
N GLY A 120 -20.44 5.51 -26.95
CA GLY A 120 -21.63 5.10 -26.21
C GLY A 120 -21.80 3.59 -26.20
N ARG A 121 -21.58 2.93 -27.36
CA ARG A 121 -21.72 1.47 -27.47
C ARG A 121 -20.70 0.72 -26.63
N VAL A 122 -19.44 1.15 -26.63
CA VAL A 122 -18.41 0.57 -25.73
C VAL A 122 -18.78 0.72 -24.26
N ALA A 123 -19.39 1.86 -23.88
CA ALA A 123 -19.87 2.07 -22.51
C ALA A 123 -21.04 1.14 -22.15
N GLU A 124 -21.99 0.98 -23.07
CA GLU A 124 -23.15 0.10 -22.88
C GLU A 124 -22.75 -1.36 -22.76
N ASP A 125 -21.85 -1.84 -23.61
CA ASP A 125 -21.33 -3.21 -23.55
C ASP A 125 -20.66 -3.49 -22.19
N TYR A 126 -19.91 -2.53 -21.66
CA TYR A 126 -19.31 -2.66 -20.35
C TYR A 126 -20.35 -2.64 -19.22
N GLU A 127 -21.32 -1.74 -19.29
CA GLU A 127 -22.40 -1.64 -18.29
C GLU A 127 -23.20 -2.94 -18.24
N GLN A 128 -23.50 -3.54 -19.40
CA GLN A 128 -24.18 -4.81 -19.50
C GLN A 128 -23.34 -5.95 -18.88
N ALA A 129 -22.04 -6.03 -19.22
CA ALA A 129 -21.14 -7.01 -18.65
C ALA A 129 -21.03 -6.86 -17.12
N ARG A 130 -20.97 -5.63 -16.61
CA ARG A 130 -20.95 -5.34 -15.18
C ARG A 130 -22.23 -5.79 -14.47
N ASN A 131 -23.39 -5.58 -15.09
CA ASN A 131 -24.67 -6.04 -14.55
C ASN A 131 -24.78 -7.58 -14.51
N CYS A 132 -24.03 -8.27 -15.38
CA CYS A 132 -23.85 -9.72 -15.37
C CYS A 132 -22.76 -10.21 -14.40
N GLY A 133 -22.21 -9.35 -13.53
CA GLY A 133 -21.25 -9.73 -12.50
C GLY A 133 -19.78 -9.55 -12.88
N ALA A 134 -19.46 -8.89 -14.00
CA ALA A 134 -18.06 -8.59 -14.34
C ALA A 134 -17.43 -7.61 -13.33
N ALA A 135 -16.14 -7.81 -13.05
CA ALA A 135 -15.39 -6.96 -12.14
C ALA A 135 -15.30 -5.52 -12.66
N LYS A 136 -15.30 -4.57 -11.74
CA LYS A 136 -15.10 -3.15 -12.05
C LYS A 136 -13.71 -2.92 -12.64
N GLN A 137 -13.64 -2.16 -13.72
CA GLN A 137 -12.41 -1.83 -14.43
C GLN A 137 -12.25 -0.31 -14.49
N ALA A 138 -11.14 0.22 -13.97
CA ALA A 138 -10.95 1.66 -13.78
C ALA A 138 -11.18 2.49 -15.07
N ALA A 139 -10.58 2.08 -16.19
CA ALA A 139 -10.72 2.81 -17.45
C ALA A 139 -12.16 2.80 -18.02
N TYR A 140 -12.84 1.70 -17.87
CA TYR A 140 -14.22 1.57 -18.34
C TYR A 140 -15.22 2.32 -17.46
N GLU A 141 -14.97 2.42 -16.15
CA GLU A 141 -15.78 3.26 -15.25
C GLU A 141 -15.67 4.74 -15.66
N GLU A 142 -14.45 5.21 -16.01
CA GLU A 142 -14.25 6.56 -16.51
C GLU A 142 -14.91 6.78 -17.88
N LEU A 143 -14.88 5.77 -18.75
CA LEU A 143 -15.58 5.78 -20.04
C LEU A 143 -17.08 5.86 -19.85
N LEU A 144 -17.65 5.08 -18.91
CA LEU A 144 -19.06 5.14 -18.57
C LEU A 144 -19.46 6.51 -18.02
N MET A 145 -18.60 7.13 -17.19
CA MET A 145 -18.84 8.47 -16.66
C MET A 145 -18.86 9.50 -17.79
N ALA A 146 -17.92 9.45 -18.73
CA ALA A 146 -17.90 10.33 -19.88
C ALA A 146 -19.14 10.14 -20.79
N ASN A 147 -19.61 8.89 -20.97
CA ASN A 147 -20.84 8.63 -21.71
C ASN A 147 -22.07 9.25 -21.00
N ARG A 148 -22.11 9.25 -19.67
CA ARG A 148 -23.16 9.95 -18.91
C ARG A 148 -23.08 11.46 -19.09
N GLU A 149 -21.87 12.04 -19.09
CA GLU A 149 -21.65 13.46 -19.38
C GLU A 149 -22.21 13.84 -20.77
N LEU A 150 -21.94 13.00 -21.78
CA LEU A 150 -22.49 13.18 -23.13
C LEU A 150 -24.05 13.11 -23.16
N ARG A 151 -24.65 12.22 -22.38
CA ARG A 151 -26.11 12.10 -22.26
C ARG A 151 -26.73 13.30 -21.50
N MET A 152 -26.01 13.87 -20.56
CA MET A 152 -26.43 15.07 -19.84
C MET A 152 -26.27 16.38 -20.64
N GLY A 153 -25.75 16.31 -21.87
CA GLY A 153 -25.62 17.47 -22.76
C GLY A 153 -24.30 18.21 -22.63
N ILE A 154 -23.31 17.66 -21.93
CA ILE A 154 -21.95 18.20 -21.93
C ILE A 154 -21.38 18.06 -23.36
N SER A 155 -20.63 19.05 -23.81
CA SER A 155 -20.03 19.03 -25.14
C SER A 155 -19.11 17.81 -25.32
N GLU A 156 -19.12 17.22 -26.53
CA GLU A 156 -18.29 16.06 -26.85
C GLU A 156 -16.80 16.31 -26.56
N SER A 157 -16.31 17.48 -26.94
CA SER A 157 -14.91 17.86 -26.67
C SER A 157 -14.58 17.87 -25.19
N ALA A 158 -15.46 18.41 -24.35
CA ALA A 158 -15.25 18.47 -22.91
C ALA A 158 -15.34 17.08 -22.26
N ALA A 159 -16.32 16.27 -22.66
CA ALA A 159 -16.48 14.91 -22.12
C ALA A 159 -15.29 14.02 -22.45
N TYR A 160 -14.76 14.07 -23.69
CA TYR A 160 -13.56 13.30 -24.06
C TYR A 160 -12.31 13.81 -23.35
N GLU A 161 -12.14 15.12 -23.21
CA GLU A 161 -11.01 15.70 -22.46
C GLU A 161 -11.06 15.29 -20.98
N ASN A 162 -12.24 15.35 -20.36
CA ASN A 162 -12.43 14.92 -18.98
C ASN A 162 -12.10 13.43 -18.81
N PHE A 163 -12.52 12.58 -19.76
CA PHE A 163 -12.17 11.16 -19.78
C PHE A 163 -10.67 10.93 -19.76
N GLY A 164 -9.94 11.61 -20.66
CA GLY A 164 -8.48 11.50 -20.71
C GLY A 164 -7.80 11.96 -19.42
N LYS A 165 -8.26 13.08 -18.85
CA LYS A 165 -7.71 13.64 -17.60
C LYS A 165 -7.97 12.73 -16.39
N ARG A 166 -9.18 12.20 -16.25
CA ARG A 166 -9.56 11.35 -15.11
C ARG A 166 -8.84 10.01 -15.10
N THR A 167 -8.61 9.41 -16.26
CA THR A 167 -7.82 8.17 -16.34
C THR A 167 -6.37 8.37 -15.92
N GLY A 168 -5.81 9.58 -16.12
CA GLY A 168 -4.45 9.94 -15.72
C GLY A 168 -3.34 9.14 -16.41
N VAL A 169 -3.66 8.46 -17.52
CA VAL A 169 -2.74 7.61 -18.30
C VAL A 169 -2.49 8.26 -19.65
N ARG A 170 -1.24 8.35 -20.07
CA ARG A 170 -0.81 9.06 -21.28
C ARG A 170 -1.55 8.62 -22.54
N GLU A 171 -1.78 7.34 -22.69
CA GLU A 171 -2.45 6.73 -23.81
C GLU A 171 -3.89 7.22 -23.94
N TYR A 172 -4.61 7.34 -22.83
CA TYR A 172 -5.98 7.88 -22.83
C TYR A 172 -6.04 9.38 -23.06
N ILE A 173 -5.04 10.13 -22.59
CA ILE A 173 -4.93 11.57 -22.88
C ILE A 173 -4.73 11.77 -24.38
N ARG A 174 -3.88 10.97 -25.02
CA ARG A 174 -3.68 11.00 -26.47
C ARG A 174 -4.96 10.62 -27.24
N LEU A 175 -5.62 9.55 -26.84
CA LEU A 175 -6.91 9.12 -27.41
C LEU A 175 -7.94 10.25 -27.30
N SER A 176 -8.10 10.85 -26.13
CA SER A 176 -9.05 11.95 -25.91
C SER A 176 -8.76 13.15 -26.79
N THR A 177 -7.48 13.46 -27.02
CA THR A 177 -7.05 14.51 -27.94
C THR A 177 -7.46 14.20 -29.38
N PHE A 178 -7.27 12.95 -29.84
CA PHE A 178 -7.73 12.52 -31.17
C PHE A 178 -9.23 12.61 -31.29
N LEU A 179 -10.00 12.14 -30.32
CA LEU A 179 -11.45 12.24 -30.32
C LEU A 179 -11.92 13.70 -30.38
N THR A 180 -11.33 14.57 -29.56
CA THR A 180 -11.66 16.02 -29.52
C THR A 180 -11.36 16.74 -30.83
N GLN A 181 -10.23 16.43 -31.46
CA GLN A 181 -9.86 17.06 -32.75
C GLN A 181 -10.79 16.66 -33.87
N ASN A 182 -11.31 15.43 -33.82
CA ASN A 182 -12.15 14.89 -34.86
C ASN A 182 -13.62 15.29 -34.77
N VAL A 183 -14.10 15.68 -33.59
CA VAL A 183 -15.40 16.39 -33.47
C VAL A 183 -15.43 17.63 -34.41
N LYS A 184 -14.26 18.22 -34.66
CA LYS A 184 -14.11 19.42 -35.51
C LYS A 184 -13.78 19.12 -36.98
N LYS A 185 -13.18 17.98 -37.31
CA LYS A 185 -12.58 17.72 -38.65
C LYS A 185 -13.19 16.62 -39.49
N GLY A 186 -14.11 15.78 -38.92
CA GLY A 186 -14.73 14.68 -39.65
C GLY A 186 -14.10 13.30 -39.40
N SER A 187 -14.88 12.23 -39.68
CA SER A 187 -14.63 10.88 -39.18
C SER A 187 -13.56 10.06 -39.90
N THR A 188 -13.27 10.35 -41.19
CA THR A 188 -12.40 9.46 -41.99
C THR A 188 -10.94 9.47 -41.53
N GLN A 189 -10.40 10.65 -41.20
CA GLN A 189 -9.04 10.80 -40.74
C GLN A 189 -8.84 10.19 -39.32
N LEU A 190 -9.87 10.28 -38.49
CA LEU A 190 -9.87 9.65 -37.15
C LEU A 190 -9.81 8.13 -37.24
N LEU A 191 -10.58 7.53 -38.15
CA LEU A 191 -10.59 6.07 -38.30
C LEU A 191 -9.21 5.54 -38.66
N GLN A 192 -8.47 6.22 -39.53
CA GLN A 192 -7.10 5.85 -39.86
C GLN A 192 -6.19 5.98 -38.64
N GLN A 193 -6.27 7.08 -37.90
CA GLN A 193 -5.50 7.27 -36.67
C GLN A 193 -5.84 6.23 -35.60
N LEU A 194 -7.10 5.87 -35.45
CA LEU A 194 -7.51 4.82 -34.51
C LEU A 194 -7.00 3.44 -34.92
N ARG A 195 -6.94 3.13 -36.21
CA ARG A 195 -6.33 1.88 -36.70
C ARG A 195 -4.85 1.79 -36.38
N GLU A 196 -4.11 2.88 -36.60
CA GLU A 196 -2.69 2.95 -36.26
C GLU A 196 -2.47 2.85 -34.75
N GLU A 197 -3.33 3.51 -33.98
CA GLU A 197 -3.30 3.44 -32.53
C GLU A 197 -3.63 2.02 -32.00
N ALA A 198 -4.66 1.37 -32.59
CA ALA A 198 -5.01 -0.01 -32.25
C ALA A 198 -3.86 -1.00 -32.52
N LYS A 199 -3.18 -0.85 -33.67
CA LYS A 199 -2.00 -1.65 -34.00
C LYS A 199 -0.87 -1.44 -33.01
N THR A 200 -0.54 -0.19 -32.71
CA THR A 200 0.50 0.17 -31.72
C THR A 200 0.14 -0.35 -30.32
N ALA A 201 -1.13 -0.26 -29.96
CA ALA A 201 -1.61 -0.77 -28.67
C ALA A 201 -1.52 -2.30 -28.56
N GLU A 202 -1.74 -3.02 -29.64
CA GLU A 202 -1.56 -4.47 -29.70
C GLU A 202 -0.11 -4.88 -29.61
N GLU A 203 0.79 -4.16 -30.29
CA GLU A 203 2.23 -4.35 -30.18
C GLU A 203 2.71 -4.14 -28.73
N MET A 204 2.21 -3.11 -28.03
CA MET A 204 2.49 -2.88 -26.60
C MET A 204 1.99 -4.04 -25.73
N ARG A 205 0.83 -4.62 -26.03
CA ARG A 205 0.30 -5.80 -25.33
C ARG A 205 1.21 -6.99 -25.50
N MET A 206 1.68 -7.25 -26.72
CA MET A 206 2.62 -8.34 -26.99
C MET A 206 3.98 -8.12 -26.30
N GLN A 207 4.51 -6.90 -26.33
CA GLN A 207 5.74 -6.54 -25.63
C GLN A 207 5.62 -6.71 -24.12
N ASN A 208 4.51 -6.31 -23.52
CA ASN A 208 4.26 -6.51 -22.11
C ASN A 208 4.15 -8.00 -21.73
N ALA A 209 3.53 -8.82 -22.58
CA ALA A 209 3.47 -10.26 -22.38
C ALA A 209 4.87 -10.90 -22.45
N ARG A 210 5.71 -10.47 -23.40
CA ARG A 210 7.12 -10.93 -23.51
C ARG A 210 7.93 -10.53 -22.29
N LYS A 211 7.84 -9.29 -21.82
CA LYS A 211 8.54 -8.83 -20.62
C LYS A 211 8.18 -9.65 -19.39
N LEU A 212 6.89 -9.95 -19.18
CA LEU A 212 6.46 -10.81 -18.08
C LEU A 212 7.05 -12.22 -18.16
N SER A 213 7.17 -12.76 -19.37
CA SER A 213 7.82 -14.06 -19.61
C SER A 213 9.32 -14.01 -19.30
N GLU A 214 10.02 -12.95 -19.73
CA GLU A 214 11.45 -12.74 -19.46
C GLU A 214 11.73 -12.52 -17.97
N GLU A 215 10.91 -11.75 -17.28
CA GLU A 215 11.01 -11.57 -15.83
C GLU A 215 10.80 -12.87 -15.06
N ALA A 216 9.87 -13.72 -15.51
CA ALA A 216 9.66 -15.03 -14.91
C ALA A 216 10.87 -15.95 -15.12
N ALA A 217 11.48 -15.94 -16.31
CA ALA A 217 12.69 -16.71 -16.62
C ALA A 217 13.88 -16.25 -15.77
N THR A 218 14.07 -14.93 -15.60
CA THR A 218 15.14 -14.36 -14.78
C THR A 218 14.98 -14.71 -13.30
N LYS A 219 13.76 -14.74 -12.78
CA LYS A 219 13.48 -15.14 -11.38
C LYS A 219 13.81 -16.60 -11.12
N LEU A 220 13.74 -17.46 -12.14
CA LEU A 220 14.12 -18.88 -12.02
C LEU A 220 15.64 -19.09 -12.06
N LEU A 221 16.42 -18.16 -12.62
CA LEU A 221 17.89 -18.25 -12.63
C LEU A 221 18.48 -18.08 -11.22
N LEU A 222 17.85 -17.28 -10.35
CA LEU A 222 18.34 -17.00 -8.99
C LEU A 222 18.44 -18.26 -8.13
N PRO A 223 17.40 -19.12 -7.98
CA PRO A 223 17.52 -20.36 -7.23
C PRO A 223 18.49 -21.34 -7.88
N MET A 224 18.61 -21.34 -9.22
CA MET A 224 19.54 -22.22 -9.93
C MET A 224 21.00 -21.81 -9.68
N MET A 225 21.28 -20.51 -9.64
CA MET A 225 22.60 -19.96 -9.30
C MET A 225 22.98 -20.26 -7.83
N LEU A 226 22.00 -20.19 -6.91
CA LEU A 226 22.20 -20.49 -5.50
C LEU A 226 22.51 -21.99 -5.27
N LEU A 227 21.81 -22.87 -5.98
CA LEU A 227 22.08 -24.31 -5.99
C LEU A 227 23.49 -24.61 -6.51
N LEU A 228 23.89 -23.97 -7.62
CA LEU A 228 25.22 -24.14 -8.19
C LEU A 228 26.30 -23.67 -7.21
N LEU A 229 26.11 -22.57 -6.54
CA LEU A 229 27.03 -22.05 -5.52
C LEU A 229 27.13 -23.01 -4.32
N MET A 230 26.02 -23.60 -3.88
CA MET A 230 25.99 -24.60 -2.80
C MET A 230 26.78 -25.85 -3.18
N VAL A 231 26.61 -26.35 -4.39
CA VAL A 231 27.37 -27.52 -4.91
C VAL A 231 28.87 -27.19 -5.03
N MET A 232 29.20 -25.98 -5.49
CA MET A 232 30.59 -25.54 -5.58
C MET A 232 31.27 -25.47 -4.20
N ILE A 233 30.62 -24.97 -3.18
CA ILE A 233 31.12 -24.95 -1.80
C ILE A 233 31.32 -26.37 -1.28
N LEU A 234 30.38 -27.26 -1.54
CA LEU A 234 30.42 -28.66 -1.08
C LEU A 234 31.59 -29.44 -1.71
N ILE A 235 31.97 -29.15 -2.98
CA ILE A 235 33.10 -29.76 -3.65
C ILE A 235 34.41 -29.11 -3.19
N MET A 236 34.44 -27.79 -2.97
CA MET A 236 35.67 -27.11 -2.54
C MET A 236 36.03 -27.39 -1.08
N TYR A 237 35.07 -27.66 -0.21
CA TYR A 237 35.31 -27.94 1.21
C TYR A 237 36.32 -29.12 1.43
N PRO A 238 36.10 -30.31 0.86
CA PRO A 238 37.07 -31.42 1.00
C PRO A 238 38.42 -31.16 0.29
N ALA A 239 38.42 -30.37 -0.78
CA ALA A 239 39.65 -30.00 -1.45
C ALA A 239 40.58 -29.15 -0.60
N PHE A 240 40.01 -28.18 0.14
CA PHE A 240 40.77 -27.33 1.09
C PHE A 240 41.15 -28.07 2.38
N SER A 241 40.31 -28.97 2.89
CA SER A 241 40.61 -29.73 4.10
C SER A 241 41.72 -30.77 3.91
N ASN A 242 41.93 -31.22 2.67
CA ASN A 242 42.98 -32.23 2.33
C ASN A 242 44.33 -31.60 1.97
N VAL A 243 44.40 -30.29 1.76
CA VAL A 243 45.68 -29.57 1.45
C VAL A 243 46.37 -29.06 2.73
N GLY A 244 45.72 -29.14 3.89
CA GLY A 244 46.21 -28.65 5.18
C GLY A 244 46.78 -29.71 6.11
N VAL A 245 47.14 -30.94 5.62
CA VAL A 245 47.82 -31.95 6.42
C VAL A 245 49.19 -32.22 5.81
#